data_efa96f06cd033adfc0bd6270cce9b065
#
_entry.id   efa96f06cd033adfc0bd6270cce9b065
#
_cell.length_a   1.000
_cell.length_b   1.000
_cell.length_c   1.000
_cell.angle_alpha   90.00
_cell.angle_beta   90.00
_cell.angle_gamma   90.00
#
_symmetry.space_group_name_H-M   'P 1'
#
loop_
_entity.id
_entity.type
_entity.pdbx_description
1 polymer ?
#
loop_
_entity_poly.entity_id
_entity_poly.type
_entity_poly.pdbx_seq_one_letter_code
_entity_poly.pdbx_strand_id
1 'polypeptide(L)'
;MGTLSGLWRTMMLGTKSLLLHPMRSGLTVLGIFIGVASVIWLLAIGEGISLEAQKQIASLGARNIIVRTVKPPSEVLGDARVALYGLRHDEYDMLVDTIPQIARAVPIREVKRMIRFGPNEVDGRLVGSTPDYFQATKLEVDRGRILNAADVEKRKDFCVLSKEVAQILFPYQDPIGRRVLLPENNDFYEVVGVLKHRTATAAIGGSFSAQDFTKDIYIPLTTMNQRLGRTVWTRRGGTFEGEEVQLNQITLRVHRTEDVIPASQLIKDALRVHDDKMDVDTVVPLELLEQAKTTRLMFMVFMGLIAAVSLLVGGIGIMNIMLATVTERTREIGIRRALGARRSKIISQFLVETITLSIIGGIVGVLAGLTCPWFITHGRDLLGTVLKEQMDALPASVMNMVPTIVPISIPIAFGISVLVGVVFGIYPAIRAARMDPIEALRHE
;
A
#
# COMPACT_ATOMS: atom_id res chain seq x y z
N MET A 1 40.34 -20.10 -27.85
CA MET A 1 40.68 -18.71 -27.46
C MET A 1 40.43 -17.66 -28.57
N GLY A 2 40.12 -18.02 -29.81
CA GLY A 2 39.94 -17.06 -30.93
C GLY A 2 38.56 -16.36 -31.05
N THR A 3 37.53 -16.82 -30.36
CA THR A 3 36.16 -16.29 -30.51
C THR A 3 35.87 -15.09 -29.59
N LEU A 4 36.44 -15.06 -28.39
CA LEU A 4 36.23 -13.96 -27.42
C LEU A 4 36.99 -12.68 -27.83
N SER A 5 38.22 -12.80 -28.38
CA SER A 5 38.97 -11.67 -28.91
C SER A 5 38.33 -11.06 -30.17
N GLY A 6 37.66 -11.90 -30.98
CA GLY A 6 36.88 -11.45 -32.12
C GLY A 6 35.62 -10.65 -31.72
N LEU A 7 34.90 -11.11 -30.70
CA LEU A 7 33.73 -10.41 -30.15
C LEU A 7 34.09 -9.06 -29.55
N TRP A 8 35.19 -9.00 -28.77
CA TRP A 8 35.70 -7.76 -28.16
C TRP A 8 36.07 -6.71 -29.21
N ARG A 9 36.79 -7.14 -30.30
CA ARG A 9 37.12 -6.25 -31.42
C ARG A 9 35.84 -5.74 -32.16
N THR A 10 34.87 -6.60 -32.34
CA THR A 10 33.58 -6.22 -32.98
C THR A 10 32.79 -5.25 -32.11
N MET A 11 32.79 -5.43 -30.79
CA MET A 11 32.21 -4.47 -29.82
C MET A 11 32.91 -3.11 -29.87
N MET A 12 34.24 -3.10 -29.93
CA MET A 12 35.03 -1.86 -29.98
C MET A 12 34.83 -1.09 -31.31
N LEU A 13 34.65 -1.81 -32.40
CA LEU A 13 34.27 -1.22 -33.70
C LEU A 13 32.83 -0.69 -33.66
N GLY A 14 31.90 -1.39 -33.03
CA GLY A 14 30.52 -0.95 -32.80
C GLY A 14 30.46 0.35 -32.01
N THR A 15 31.18 0.47 -30.89
CA THR A 15 31.19 1.69 -30.08
C THR A 15 31.79 2.89 -30.79
N LYS A 16 32.83 2.72 -31.62
CA LYS A 16 33.39 3.79 -32.47
C LYS A 16 32.36 4.27 -33.48
N SER A 17 31.61 3.36 -34.10
CA SER A 17 30.57 3.68 -35.07
C SER A 17 29.42 4.49 -34.45
N LEU A 18 29.08 4.22 -33.19
CA LEU A 18 28.05 4.92 -32.44
C LEU A 18 28.42 6.38 -32.11
N LEU A 19 29.70 6.66 -31.92
CA LEU A 19 30.22 8.00 -31.66
C LEU A 19 30.24 8.89 -32.91
N LEU A 20 30.16 8.33 -34.10
CA LEU A 20 30.11 9.09 -35.37
C LEU A 20 28.73 9.75 -35.58
N HIS A 21 27.65 9.20 -35.03
CA HIS A 21 26.29 9.75 -35.15
C HIS A 21 25.62 9.86 -33.77
N PRO A 22 26.09 10.76 -32.87
CA PRO A 22 25.71 10.77 -31.46
C PRO A 22 24.23 11.03 -31.22
N MET A 23 23.56 11.86 -32.01
CA MET A 23 22.13 12.14 -31.88
C MET A 23 21.26 10.91 -32.13
N ARG A 24 21.64 10.08 -33.12
CA ARG A 24 20.90 8.87 -33.50
C ARG A 24 21.08 7.77 -32.42
N SER A 25 22.31 7.55 -32.04
CA SER A 25 22.67 6.58 -30.99
C SER A 25 22.06 6.97 -29.64
N GLY A 26 22.09 8.27 -29.32
CA GLY A 26 21.46 8.81 -28.12
C GLY A 26 19.95 8.58 -28.07
N LEU A 27 19.24 8.77 -29.21
CA LEU A 27 17.80 8.56 -29.26
C LEU A 27 17.41 7.07 -29.08
N THR A 28 18.22 6.15 -29.65
CA THR A 28 18.00 4.70 -29.44
C THR A 28 18.23 4.28 -27.99
N VAL A 29 19.37 4.71 -27.42
CA VAL A 29 19.70 4.42 -26.03
C VAL A 29 18.65 5.03 -25.09
N LEU A 30 18.13 6.23 -25.42
CA LEU A 30 17.08 6.89 -24.65
C LEU A 30 15.77 6.07 -24.64
N GLY A 31 15.36 5.50 -25.78
CA GLY A 31 14.16 4.66 -25.85
C GLY A 31 14.25 3.42 -24.95
N ILE A 32 15.39 2.72 -24.99
CA ILE A 32 15.64 1.55 -24.13
C ILE A 32 15.76 1.97 -22.66
N PHE A 33 16.51 3.03 -22.40
CA PHE A 33 16.68 3.62 -21.09
C PHE A 33 15.33 3.94 -20.41
N ILE A 34 14.47 4.69 -21.10
CA ILE A 34 13.13 5.01 -20.59
C ILE A 34 12.33 3.74 -20.34
N GLY A 35 12.37 2.77 -21.28
CA GLY A 35 11.66 1.51 -21.11
C GLY A 35 12.10 0.74 -19.87
N VAL A 36 13.39 0.53 -19.67
CA VAL A 36 13.96 -0.20 -18.54
C VAL A 36 13.73 0.54 -17.21
N ALA A 37 14.00 1.85 -17.19
CA ALA A 37 13.77 2.68 -16.02
C ALA A 37 12.31 2.68 -15.58
N SER A 38 11.37 2.82 -16.54
CA SER A 38 9.92 2.77 -16.28
C SER A 38 9.49 1.43 -15.68
N VAL A 39 10.00 0.29 -16.19
CA VAL A 39 9.72 -1.04 -15.61
C VAL A 39 10.09 -1.09 -14.14
N ILE A 40 11.33 -0.69 -13.82
CA ILE A 40 11.83 -0.75 -12.44
C ILE A 40 11.05 0.22 -11.53
N TRP A 41 10.76 1.42 -11.99
CA TRP A 41 9.99 2.43 -11.23
C TRP A 41 8.57 1.96 -10.94
N LEU A 42 7.85 1.48 -11.97
CA LEU A 42 6.48 1.00 -11.82
C LEU A 42 6.38 -0.19 -10.87
N LEU A 43 7.31 -1.14 -10.99
CA LEU A 43 7.36 -2.29 -10.09
C LEU A 43 7.75 -1.87 -8.66
N ALA A 44 8.68 -0.93 -8.48
CA ALA A 44 9.09 -0.45 -7.16
C ALA A 44 7.96 0.31 -6.44
N ILE A 45 7.19 1.14 -7.17
CA ILE A 45 6.04 1.86 -6.63
C ILE A 45 4.92 0.87 -6.26
N GLY A 46 4.58 -0.05 -7.17
CA GLY A 46 3.55 -1.06 -6.94
C GLY A 46 3.87 -1.96 -5.75
N GLU A 47 5.12 -2.37 -5.59
CA GLU A 47 5.59 -3.14 -4.44
C GLU A 47 5.51 -2.33 -3.14
N GLY A 48 5.94 -1.07 -3.17
CA GLY A 48 5.85 -0.18 -2.00
C GLY A 48 4.43 0.00 -1.49
N ILE A 49 3.46 0.26 -2.40
CA ILE A 49 2.03 0.36 -2.06
C ILE A 49 1.52 -0.96 -1.46
N SER A 50 1.86 -2.08 -2.09
CA SER A 50 1.41 -3.40 -1.65
C SER A 50 1.96 -3.77 -0.28
N LEU A 51 3.24 -3.52 -0.02
CA LEU A 51 3.87 -3.79 1.28
C LEU A 51 3.27 -2.92 2.38
N GLU A 52 2.99 -1.65 2.11
CA GLU A 52 2.36 -0.77 3.08
C GLU A 52 0.94 -1.22 3.41
N ALA A 53 0.14 -1.57 2.40
CA ALA A 53 -1.19 -2.14 2.59
C ALA A 53 -1.13 -3.44 3.42
N GLN A 54 -0.20 -4.35 3.09
CA GLN A 54 -0.03 -5.60 3.84
C GLN A 54 0.38 -5.34 5.30
N LYS A 55 1.25 -4.37 5.59
CA LYS A 55 1.62 -4.01 6.96
C LYS A 55 0.42 -3.49 7.75
N GLN A 56 -0.40 -2.63 7.13
CA GLN A 56 -1.60 -2.09 7.76
C GLN A 56 -2.61 -3.20 8.07
N ILE A 57 -2.89 -4.10 7.13
CA ILE A 57 -3.77 -5.25 7.35
C ILE A 57 -3.18 -6.19 8.41
N ALA A 58 -1.87 -6.45 8.37
CA ALA A 58 -1.20 -7.30 9.36
C ALA A 58 -1.26 -6.73 10.77
N SER A 59 -1.32 -5.38 10.92
CA SER A 59 -1.49 -4.72 12.20
C SER A 59 -2.83 -5.02 12.87
N LEU A 60 -3.87 -5.36 12.08
CA LEU A 60 -5.17 -5.81 12.57
C LEU A 60 -5.12 -7.21 13.18
N GLY A 61 -4.07 -7.98 12.88
CA GLY A 61 -3.86 -9.35 13.34
C GLY A 61 -4.50 -10.39 12.43
N ALA A 62 -3.68 -11.24 11.81
CA ALA A 62 -4.15 -12.27 10.88
C ALA A 62 -5.07 -13.34 11.51
N ARG A 63 -5.09 -13.47 12.84
CA ARG A 63 -5.96 -14.39 13.58
C ARG A 63 -7.18 -13.72 14.18
N ASN A 64 -7.41 -12.43 13.89
CA ASN A 64 -8.56 -11.71 14.38
C ASN A 64 -9.69 -11.75 13.35
N ILE A 65 -10.91 -11.83 13.86
CA ILE A 65 -12.16 -11.60 13.14
C ILE A 65 -12.80 -10.40 13.83
N ILE A 66 -13.11 -9.36 13.08
CA ILE A 66 -13.60 -8.10 13.61
C ILE A 66 -15.05 -7.95 13.14
N VAL A 67 -15.96 -7.99 14.09
CA VAL A 67 -17.39 -7.76 13.87
C VAL A 67 -17.72 -6.36 14.32
N ARG A 68 -18.32 -5.54 13.46
CA ARG A 68 -18.60 -4.13 13.71
C ARG A 68 -20.07 -3.79 13.53
N THR A 69 -20.54 -2.93 14.39
CA THR A 69 -21.81 -2.25 14.20
C THR A 69 -21.67 -1.17 13.13
N VAL A 70 -22.54 -1.19 12.15
CA VAL A 70 -22.66 -0.20 11.08
C VAL A 70 -23.99 0.50 11.22
N LYS A 71 -24.02 1.81 11.07
CA LYS A 71 -25.30 2.53 11.08
C LYS A 71 -26.06 2.20 9.79
N PRO A 72 -27.26 1.59 9.89
CA PRO A 72 -28.04 1.24 8.71
C PRO A 72 -28.54 2.48 7.98
N PRO A 73 -28.91 2.36 6.70
CA PRO A 73 -29.55 3.44 5.95
C PRO A 73 -30.81 3.96 6.66
N SER A 74 -31.10 5.25 6.50
CA SER A 74 -32.26 5.88 7.13
C SER A 74 -33.61 5.25 6.76
N GLU A 75 -33.67 4.62 5.59
CA GLU A 75 -34.88 3.88 5.11
C GLU A 75 -35.20 2.65 5.99
N VAL A 76 -34.18 2.01 6.56
CA VAL A 76 -34.30 0.84 7.43
C VAL A 76 -34.59 1.25 8.87
N LEU A 77 -34.03 2.39 9.31
CA LEU A 77 -34.24 2.91 10.68
C LEU A 77 -35.65 3.48 10.93
N GLY A 78 -36.34 3.94 9.88
CA GLY A 78 -37.64 4.60 10.00
C GLY A 78 -37.57 5.89 10.82
N ASP A 79 -38.77 6.42 11.20
CA ASP A 79 -38.92 7.65 11.98
C ASP A 79 -38.86 7.43 13.51
N ALA A 80 -38.17 6.39 13.97
CA ALA A 80 -38.06 6.11 15.39
C ALA A 80 -37.23 7.17 16.12
N ARG A 81 -37.75 7.72 17.24
CA ARG A 81 -37.03 8.69 18.08
C ARG A 81 -35.73 8.14 18.67
N VAL A 82 -35.62 6.82 18.81
CA VAL A 82 -34.44 6.10 19.26
C VAL A 82 -34.19 4.98 18.27
N ALA A 83 -33.06 5.07 17.57
CA ALA A 83 -32.62 4.03 16.64
C ALA A 83 -31.86 2.94 17.42
N LEU A 84 -32.42 1.73 17.46
CA LEU A 84 -31.79 0.53 18.02
C LEU A 84 -31.19 -0.31 16.92
N TYR A 85 -29.88 -0.45 16.89
CA TYR A 85 -29.16 -1.22 15.88
C TYR A 85 -27.82 -1.74 16.37
N GLY A 86 -27.25 -2.70 15.62
CA GLY A 86 -25.92 -3.23 15.84
C GLY A 86 -25.85 -4.32 16.92
N LEU A 87 -24.62 -4.63 17.32
CA LEU A 87 -24.24 -5.75 18.18
C LEU A 87 -24.74 -5.58 19.60
N ARG A 88 -25.21 -6.70 20.20
CA ARG A 88 -25.73 -6.78 21.56
C ARG A 88 -24.83 -7.64 22.44
N HIS A 89 -24.97 -7.49 23.76
CA HIS A 89 -24.22 -8.29 24.73
C HIS A 89 -24.58 -9.78 24.70
N ASP A 90 -25.88 -10.11 24.50
CA ASP A 90 -26.33 -11.49 24.39
C ASP A 90 -25.74 -12.21 23.16
N GLU A 91 -25.52 -11.46 22.06
CA GLU A 91 -24.86 -12.00 20.87
C GLU A 91 -23.35 -12.21 21.11
N TYR A 92 -22.71 -11.31 21.87
CA TYR A 92 -21.31 -11.50 22.29
C TYR A 92 -21.18 -12.79 23.11
N ASP A 93 -22.04 -12.99 24.13
CA ASP A 93 -22.02 -14.18 24.97
C ASP A 93 -22.27 -15.44 24.14
N MET A 94 -23.28 -15.41 23.24
CA MET A 94 -23.59 -16.50 22.33
C MET A 94 -22.39 -16.88 21.44
N LEU A 95 -21.72 -15.90 20.84
CA LEU A 95 -20.55 -16.16 19.97
C LEU A 95 -19.41 -16.82 20.73
N VAL A 96 -19.14 -16.35 21.96
CA VAL A 96 -18.06 -16.89 22.80
C VAL A 96 -18.37 -18.32 23.24
N ASP A 97 -19.62 -18.61 23.62
CA ASP A 97 -20.02 -19.92 24.15
C ASP A 97 -20.22 -20.96 23.04
N THR A 98 -20.63 -20.52 21.84
CA THR A 98 -20.99 -21.44 20.74
C THR A 98 -19.80 -21.80 19.86
N ILE A 99 -18.79 -20.93 19.71
CA ILE A 99 -17.70 -21.12 18.75
C ILE A 99 -16.41 -21.46 19.48
N PRO A 100 -16.06 -22.77 19.57
CA PRO A 100 -14.90 -23.22 20.36
C PRO A 100 -13.54 -22.82 19.78
N GLN A 101 -13.49 -22.39 18.51
CA GLN A 101 -12.28 -21.89 17.85
C GLN A 101 -11.83 -20.54 18.40
N ILE A 102 -12.71 -19.81 19.10
CA ILE A 102 -12.41 -18.49 19.67
C ILE A 102 -11.52 -18.66 20.90
N ALA A 103 -10.30 -18.14 20.79
CA ALA A 103 -9.34 -18.10 21.91
C ALA A 103 -9.59 -16.94 22.86
N ARG A 104 -10.06 -15.80 22.32
CA ARG A 104 -10.32 -14.59 23.07
C ARG A 104 -11.33 -13.70 22.34
N ALA A 105 -12.20 -13.08 23.07
CA ALA A 105 -13.17 -12.13 22.55
C ALA A 105 -13.06 -10.81 23.30
N VAL A 106 -13.05 -9.70 22.57
CA VAL A 106 -12.89 -8.34 23.12
C VAL A 106 -14.05 -7.48 22.66
N PRO A 107 -15.02 -7.22 23.54
CA PRO A 107 -16.11 -6.30 23.27
C PRO A 107 -15.63 -4.85 23.42
N ILE A 108 -16.07 -3.97 22.51
CA ILE A 108 -15.68 -2.57 22.48
C ILE A 108 -16.94 -1.73 22.30
N ARG A 109 -17.05 -0.69 23.09
CA ARG A 109 -18.05 0.35 22.95
C ARG A 109 -17.37 1.69 22.73
N GLU A 110 -17.82 2.46 21.74
CA GLU A 110 -17.21 3.74 21.38
C GLU A 110 -18.26 4.85 21.38
N VAL A 111 -17.90 6.00 21.96
CA VAL A 111 -18.75 7.19 21.90
C VAL A 111 -17.88 8.42 21.71
N LYS A 112 -18.21 9.28 20.77
CA LYS A 112 -17.54 10.58 20.63
C LYS A 112 -18.02 11.51 21.74
N ARG A 113 -17.11 12.09 22.49
CA ARG A 113 -17.38 13.00 23.61
C ARG A 113 -16.31 14.07 23.72
N MET A 114 -16.73 15.26 24.12
CA MET A 114 -15.82 16.30 24.53
C MET A 114 -15.23 15.97 25.89
N ILE A 115 -13.92 16.12 26.02
CA ILE A 115 -13.21 15.88 27.29
C ILE A 115 -12.40 17.12 27.59
N ARG A 116 -12.41 17.52 28.88
CA ARG A 116 -11.85 18.80 29.31
C ARG A 116 -10.97 18.65 30.55
N PHE A 117 -9.89 19.42 30.55
CA PHE A 117 -9.06 19.66 31.73
C PHE A 117 -8.73 21.16 31.82
N GLY A 118 -9.29 21.82 32.83
CA GLY A 118 -9.17 23.28 32.96
C GLY A 118 -9.69 24.02 31.72
N PRO A 119 -8.86 24.86 31.05
CA PRO A 119 -9.22 25.57 29.85
C PRO A 119 -9.08 24.70 28.57
N ASN A 120 -8.36 23.58 28.66
CA ASN A 120 -8.07 22.75 27.49
C ASN A 120 -9.18 21.73 27.27
N GLU A 121 -9.60 21.58 26.02
CA GLU A 121 -10.64 20.63 25.63
C GLU A 121 -10.26 19.91 24.33
N VAL A 122 -10.77 18.69 24.20
CA VAL A 122 -10.55 17.85 23.02
C VAL A 122 -11.84 17.11 22.68
N ASP A 123 -12.23 17.13 21.41
CA ASP A 123 -13.29 16.24 20.90
C ASP A 123 -12.65 14.88 20.66
N GLY A 124 -12.80 14.02 21.65
CA GLY A 124 -12.17 12.70 21.73
C GLY A 124 -13.15 11.57 21.48
N ARG A 125 -12.59 10.39 21.28
CA ARG A 125 -13.32 9.13 21.21
C ARG A 125 -13.14 8.38 22.52
N LEU A 126 -14.21 8.28 23.29
CA LEU A 126 -14.22 7.50 24.50
C LEU A 126 -14.44 6.03 24.15
N VAL A 127 -13.50 5.18 24.50
CA VAL A 127 -13.47 3.75 24.20
C VAL A 127 -13.62 2.94 25.46
N GLY A 128 -14.78 2.34 25.64
CA GLY A 128 -15.02 1.35 26.70
C GLY A 128 -14.42 0.01 26.28
N SER A 129 -13.45 -0.47 27.03
CA SER A 129 -12.70 -1.68 26.71
C SER A 129 -12.39 -2.55 27.91
N THR A 130 -11.94 -3.77 27.66
CA THR A 130 -11.40 -4.71 28.64
C THR A 130 -9.87 -4.69 28.59
N PRO A 131 -9.15 -5.22 29.60
CA PRO A 131 -7.69 -5.32 29.58
C PRO A 131 -7.15 -6.08 28.35
N ASP A 132 -7.93 -7.05 27.85
CA ASP A 132 -7.58 -7.84 26.69
C ASP A 132 -7.47 -7.01 25.40
N TYR A 133 -8.14 -5.87 25.33
CA TYR A 133 -8.06 -4.93 24.23
C TYR A 133 -6.63 -4.44 24.00
N PHE A 134 -5.94 -4.04 25.07
CA PHE A 134 -4.58 -3.52 24.98
C PHE A 134 -3.59 -4.57 24.46
N GLN A 135 -3.79 -5.83 24.85
CA GLN A 135 -2.97 -6.94 24.37
C GLN A 135 -3.30 -7.32 22.92
N ALA A 136 -4.59 -7.35 22.55
CA ALA A 136 -5.04 -7.69 21.23
C ALA A 136 -4.59 -6.66 20.17
N THR A 137 -4.59 -5.37 20.56
CA THR A 137 -4.22 -4.23 19.71
C THR A 137 -2.74 -3.83 19.85
N LYS A 138 -1.97 -4.53 20.71
CA LYS A 138 -0.54 -4.27 20.97
C LYS A 138 -0.26 -2.81 21.35
N LEU A 139 -1.13 -2.22 22.17
CA LEU A 139 -0.94 -0.87 22.67
C LEU A 139 0.16 -0.85 23.74
N GLU A 140 1.14 0.01 23.54
CA GLU A 140 2.26 0.18 24.46
C GLU A 140 2.07 1.41 25.33
N VAL A 141 2.42 1.27 26.59
CA VAL A 141 2.38 2.37 27.57
C VAL A 141 3.64 3.21 27.46
N ASP A 142 3.49 4.52 27.45
CA ASP A 142 4.57 5.50 27.58
C ASP A 142 4.81 5.84 29.06
N ARG A 143 3.72 6.09 29.81
CA ARG A 143 3.75 6.41 31.25
C ARG A 143 2.58 5.76 31.99
N GLY A 144 2.78 5.42 33.27
CA GLY A 144 1.74 4.83 34.10
C GLY A 144 1.46 3.37 33.79
N ARG A 145 0.19 2.97 33.73
CA ARG A 145 -0.28 1.61 33.49
C ARG A 145 -1.50 1.56 32.61
N ILE A 146 -1.78 0.39 32.03
CA ILE A 146 -3.06 0.10 31.37
C ILE A 146 -4.16 -0.24 32.40
N LEU A 147 -5.39 -0.33 31.92
CA LEU A 147 -6.51 -0.85 32.68
C LEU A 147 -6.28 -2.33 33.00
N ASN A 148 -6.62 -2.74 34.24
CA ASN A 148 -6.53 -4.12 34.67
C ASN A 148 -7.93 -4.73 34.94
N ALA A 149 -8.00 -6.04 35.18
CA ALA A 149 -9.26 -6.73 35.43
C ALA A 149 -9.99 -6.18 36.66
N ALA A 150 -9.26 -5.81 37.71
CA ALA A 150 -9.85 -5.23 38.92
C ALA A 150 -10.47 -3.84 38.66
N ASP A 151 -9.94 -3.05 37.72
CA ASP A 151 -10.52 -1.76 37.33
C ASP A 151 -11.88 -1.95 36.67
N VAL A 152 -12.00 -2.99 35.83
CA VAL A 152 -13.25 -3.35 35.15
C VAL A 152 -14.27 -3.93 36.10
N GLU A 153 -13.86 -4.88 36.98
CA GLU A 153 -14.72 -5.53 37.95
C GLU A 153 -15.26 -4.54 38.98
N LYS A 154 -14.39 -3.67 39.53
CA LYS A 154 -14.75 -2.67 40.52
C LYS A 154 -15.32 -1.38 39.93
N ARG A 155 -15.52 -1.33 38.61
CA ARG A 155 -16.09 -0.18 37.86
C ARG A 155 -15.42 1.14 38.26
N LYS A 156 -14.05 1.14 38.22
CA LYS A 156 -13.27 2.31 38.60
C LYS A 156 -13.37 3.42 37.56
N ASP A 157 -13.43 4.67 38.01
CA ASP A 157 -13.43 5.86 37.18
C ASP A 157 -11.99 6.21 36.74
N PHE A 158 -11.31 5.26 36.09
CA PHE A 158 -9.96 5.42 35.57
C PHE A 158 -9.97 5.55 34.06
N CYS A 159 -9.01 6.31 33.55
CA CYS A 159 -8.83 6.42 32.12
C CYS A 159 -7.36 6.31 31.71
N VAL A 160 -7.14 5.85 30.47
CA VAL A 160 -5.84 5.83 29.79
C VAL A 160 -5.96 6.69 28.56
N LEU A 161 -5.06 7.66 28.41
CA LEU A 161 -5.08 8.63 27.31
C LEU A 161 -4.16 8.19 26.17
N SER A 162 -4.54 8.49 24.93
CA SER A 162 -3.58 8.50 23.83
C SER A 162 -2.56 9.62 24.03
N LYS A 163 -1.40 9.51 23.39
CA LYS A 163 -0.31 10.49 23.53
C LYS A 163 -0.75 11.90 23.13
N GLU A 164 -1.49 12.01 22.05
CA GLU A 164 -1.96 13.27 21.49
C GLU A 164 -2.98 13.94 22.41
N VAL A 165 -3.93 13.18 22.94
CA VAL A 165 -4.89 13.70 23.93
C VAL A 165 -4.16 14.19 25.18
N ALA A 166 -3.18 13.42 25.66
CA ALA A 166 -2.38 13.84 26.80
C ALA A 166 -1.62 15.15 26.55
N GLN A 167 -1.06 15.33 25.36
CA GLN A 167 -0.36 16.56 24.96
C GLN A 167 -1.30 17.76 24.83
N ILE A 168 -2.51 17.58 24.35
CA ILE A 168 -3.51 18.66 24.21
C ILE A 168 -4.04 19.07 25.58
N LEU A 169 -4.42 18.10 26.41
CA LEU A 169 -5.02 18.40 27.71
C LEU A 169 -3.98 18.86 28.75
N PHE A 170 -2.76 18.32 28.69
CA PHE A 170 -1.69 18.54 29.66
C PHE A 170 -0.37 18.97 29.01
N PRO A 171 -0.31 20.12 28.30
CA PRO A 171 0.88 20.52 27.53
C PRO A 171 2.14 20.72 28.38
N TYR A 172 1.98 21.07 29.66
CA TYR A 172 3.08 21.41 30.54
C TYR A 172 3.04 20.66 31.89
N GLN A 173 2.16 19.67 32.06
CA GLN A 173 1.96 18.96 33.33
C GLN A 173 1.96 17.46 33.11
N ASP A 174 2.32 16.70 34.14
CA ASP A 174 2.15 15.25 34.13
C ASP A 174 0.67 14.91 34.26
N PRO A 175 0.10 14.16 33.30
CA PRO A 175 -1.31 13.76 33.33
C PRO A 175 -1.62 12.70 34.39
N ILE A 176 -0.65 11.88 34.83
CA ILE A 176 -0.90 10.76 35.75
C ILE A 176 -1.42 11.26 37.09
N GLY A 177 -2.51 10.64 37.58
CA GLY A 177 -3.21 11.00 38.83
C GLY A 177 -4.08 12.26 38.70
N ARG A 178 -4.12 12.92 37.57
CA ARG A 178 -5.03 14.05 37.32
C ARG A 178 -6.39 13.56 36.89
N ARG A 179 -7.43 14.39 37.11
CA ARG A 179 -8.81 14.07 36.76
C ARG A 179 -9.24 14.88 35.55
N VAL A 180 -9.73 14.20 34.51
CA VAL A 180 -10.36 14.80 33.34
C VAL A 180 -11.87 14.78 33.50
N LEU A 181 -12.53 15.81 32.99
CA LEU A 181 -13.99 15.99 33.07
C LEU A 181 -14.63 15.64 31.74
N LEU A 182 -15.72 14.85 31.78
CA LEU A 182 -16.71 14.75 30.73
C LEU A 182 -17.84 15.74 31.02
N PRO A 183 -17.91 16.87 30.31
CA PRO A 183 -18.86 17.95 30.64
C PRO A 183 -20.34 17.53 30.56
N GLU A 184 -20.67 16.63 29.63
CA GLU A 184 -22.04 16.24 29.34
C GLU A 184 -22.74 15.56 30.52
N ASN A 185 -22.01 14.71 31.24
CA ASN A 185 -22.54 13.99 32.41
C ASN A 185 -21.96 14.49 33.73
N ASN A 186 -21.05 15.48 33.68
CA ASN A 186 -20.25 15.95 34.83
C ASN A 186 -19.46 14.85 35.53
N ASP A 187 -18.99 13.85 34.76
CA ASP A 187 -18.22 12.71 35.22
C ASP A 187 -16.72 13.00 35.20
N PHE A 188 -16.02 12.57 36.24
CA PHE A 188 -14.57 12.72 36.38
C PHE A 188 -13.88 11.37 36.26
N TYR A 189 -12.82 11.32 35.43
CA TYR A 189 -11.98 10.13 35.30
C TYR A 189 -10.53 10.45 35.65
N GLU A 190 -9.92 9.61 36.49
CA GLU A 190 -8.53 9.74 36.89
C GLU A 190 -7.62 9.09 35.84
N VAL A 191 -6.61 9.82 35.37
CA VAL A 191 -5.64 9.34 34.38
C VAL A 191 -4.64 8.40 35.06
N VAL A 192 -4.67 7.12 34.70
CA VAL A 192 -3.75 6.09 35.23
C VAL A 192 -2.65 5.71 34.23
N GLY A 193 -2.76 6.10 32.95
CA GLY A 193 -1.74 5.82 31.95
C GLY A 193 -1.83 6.72 30.74
N VAL A 194 -0.72 6.80 30.03
CA VAL A 194 -0.60 7.44 28.71
C VAL A 194 0.05 6.43 27.76
N LEU A 195 -0.55 6.27 26.59
CA LEU A 195 -0.06 5.36 25.56
C LEU A 195 1.01 6.04 24.68
N LYS A 196 1.86 5.23 24.05
CA LYS A 196 2.75 5.69 23.00
C LYS A 196 1.94 6.12 21.76
N HIS A 197 2.56 6.96 20.92
CA HIS A 197 1.98 7.37 19.65
C HIS A 197 1.60 6.16 18.78
N ARG A 198 0.39 6.19 18.23
CA ARG A 198 -0.10 5.20 17.28
C ARG A 198 -0.52 5.90 16.00
N THR A 199 0.07 5.50 14.89
CA THR A 199 -0.35 6.00 13.56
C THR A 199 -1.78 5.53 13.24
N ALA A 200 -2.57 6.42 12.64
CA ALA A 200 -3.88 6.08 12.12
C ALA A 200 -3.77 4.92 11.11
N THR A 201 -4.62 3.92 11.23
CA THR A 201 -4.74 2.89 10.19
C THR A 201 -5.56 3.46 9.05
N ALA A 202 -5.00 3.44 7.83
CA ALA A 202 -5.75 3.85 6.65
C ALA A 202 -6.93 2.90 6.41
N ALA A 203 -8.01 3.46 5.86
CA ALA A 203 -9.14 2.68 5.39
C ALA A 203 -8.69 1.71 4.29
N ILE A 204 -8.77 0.41 4.54
CA ILE A 204 -8.47 -0.63 3.57
C ILE A 204 -9.77 -1.33 3.20
N GLY A 205 -10.17 -1.22 1.93
CA GLY A 205 -11.45 -1.75 1.42
C GLY A 205 -12.64 -0.95 1.92
N GLY A 206 -13.60 -0.66 1.09
CA GLY A 206 -14.72 0.28 1.25
C GLY A 206 -15.54 0.30 2.56
N SER A 207 -15.26 -0.55 3.52
CA SER A 207 -15.92 -0.66 4.84
C SER A 207 -15.08 -0.12 6.01
N PHE A 208 -13.79 0.15 5.83
CA PHE A 208 -12.96 0.77 6.86
C PHE A 208 -12.91 2.28 6.65
N SER A 209 -13.70 3.03 7.39
CA SER A 209 -13.35 4.42 7.66
C SER A 209 -12.00 4.44 8.38
N ALA A 210 -11.09 5.29 7.93
CA ALA A 210 -9.82 5.52 8.62
C ALA A 210 -10.10 5.77 10.10
N GLN A 211 -9.67 4.86 10.97
CA GLN A 211 -9.85 5.02 12.40
C GLN A 211 -8.69 5.86 12.92
N ASP A 212 -9.02 7.06 13.33
CA ASP A 212 -8.07 7.94 14.00
C ASP A 212 -8.01 7.57 15.49
N PHE A 213 -6.95 6.86 15.87
CA PHE A 213 -6.68 6.47 17.26
C PHE A 213 -5.98 7.56 18.09
N THR A 214 -5.64 8.68 17.46
CA THR A 214 -4.89 9.76 18.11
C THR A 214 -5.73 10.46 19.19
N LYS A 215 -7.06 10.45 19.06
CA LYS A 215 -7.99 11.08 19.98
C LYS A 215 -8.71 10.10 20.92
N ASP A 216 -8.13 8.91 21.11
CA ASP A 216 -8.73 7.88 21.95
C ASP A 216 -8.47 8.08 23.45
N ILE A 217 -9.52 7.81 24.21
CA ILE A 217 -9.48 7.76 25.68
C ILE A 217 -10.13 6.46 26.11
N TYR A 218 -9.38 5.62 26.79
CA TYR A 218 -9.80 4.28 27.18
C TYR A 218 -10.29 4.27 28.61
N ILE A 219 -11.50 3.76 28.83
CA ILE A 219 -12.10 3.56 30.16
C ILE A 219 -12.59 2.13 30.31
N PRO A 220 -12.81 1.62 31.53
CA PRO A 220 -13.41 0.30 31.71
C PRO A 220 -14.80 0.22 31.06
N LEU A 221 -15.07 -0.85 30.30
CA LEU A 221 -16.35 -1.03 29.61
C LEU A 221 -17.54 -1.02 30.59
N THR A 222 -17.36 -1.63 31.75
CA THR A 222 -18.40 -1.66 32.82
C THR A 222 -18.69 -0.27 33.36
N THR A 223 -17.68 0.57 33.56
CA THR A 223 -17.83 1.97 33.97
C THR A 223 -18.56 2.77 32.88
N MET A 224 -18.17 2.57 31.61
CA MET A 224 -18.83 3.23 30.50
C MET A 224 -20.32 2.91 30.43
N ASN A 225 -20.69 1.63 30.54
CA ASN A 225 -22.08 1.20 30.49
C ASN A 225 -22.90 1.75 31.67
N GLN A 226 -22.28 1.91 32.84
CA GLN A 226 -22.94 2.45 34.02
C GLN A 226 -23.14 3.97 33.95
N ARG A 227 -22.12 4.73 33.48
CA ARG A 227 -22.12 6.20 33.48
C ARG A 227 -22.85 6.82 32.30
N LEU A 228 -22.62 6.29 31.07
CA LEU A 228 -23.24 6.83 29.86
C LEU A 228 -24.60 6.21 29.52
N GLY A 229 -25.00 5.14 30.23
CA GLY A 229 -26.23 4.41 29.88
C GLY A 229 -26.13 3.71 28.51
N ARG A 230 -27.26 3.22 28.00
CA ARG A 230 -27.31 2.53 26.70
C ARG A 230 -27.55 3.46 25.53
N THR A 231 -28.38 4.50 25.72
CA THR A 231 -28.78 5.43 24.66
C THR A 231 -27.89 6.66 24.65
N VAL A 232 -27.31 6.96 23.50
CA VAL A 232 -26.53 8.16 23.26
C VAL A 232 -27.42 9.18 22.54
N TRP A 233 -27.61 10.33 23.17
CA TRP A 233 -28.40 11.41 22.57
C TRP A 233 -27.49 12.38 21.83
N THR A 234 -27.80 12.62 20.56
CA THR A 234 -27.08 13.58 19.73
C THR A 234 -28.05 14.66 19.23
N ARG A 235 -27.63 15.91 19.32
CA ARG A 235 -28.42 17.04 18.77
C ARG A 235 -27.99 17.33 17.36
N ARG A 236 -28.90 17.10 16.40
CA ARG A 236 -28.64 17.37 14.98
C ARG A 236 -29.76 18.24 14.42
N GLY A 237 -29.41 19.42 13.84
CA GLY A 237 -30.40 20.29 13.20
C GLY A 237 -31.56 20.76 14.10
N GLY A 238 -31.37 20.81 15.45
CA GLY A 238 -32.41 21.21 16.38
C GLY A 238 -33.28 20.07 16.94
N THR A 239 -33.19 18.87 16.40
CA THR A 239 -33.83 17.65 16.91
C THR A 239 -32.87 16.81 17.74
N PHE A 240 -33.44 16.14 18.78
CA PHE A 240 -32.68 15.15 19.57
C PHE A 240 -32.93 13.76 18.94
N GLU A 241 -31.87 13.17 18.44
CA GLU A 241 -31.86 11.80 17.94
C GLU A 241 -31.17 10.91 18.98
N GLY A 242 -31.84 9.85 19.43
CA GLY A 242 -31.26 8.84 20.31
C GLY A 242 -30.75 7.67 19.50
N GLU A 243 -29.52 7.24 19.77
CA GLU A 243 -28.98 6.01 19.21
C GLU A 243 -28.68 5.04 20.37
N GLU A 244 -29.19 3.81 20.30
CA GLU A 244 -28.88 2.76 21.26
C GLU A 244 -28.02 1.70 20.57
N VAL A 245 -26.70 1.79 20.83
CA VAL A 245 -25.70 0.82 20.38
C VAL A 245 -25.03 0.25 21.63
N GLN A 246 -25.22 -1.05 21.87
CA GLN A 246 -24.63 -1.71 23.03
C GLN A 246 -23.14 -1.98 22.85
N LEU A 247 -22.76 -2.49 21.67
CA LEU A 247 -21.39 -2.74 21.30
C LEU A 247 -21.13 -2.20 19.87
N ASN A 248 -20.06 -1.44 19.72
CA ASN A 248 -19.66 -0.94 18.41
C ASN A 248 -18.81 -1.95 17.66
N GLN A 249 -18.09 -2.80 18.40
CA GLN A 249 -17.21 -3.80 17.80
C GLN A 249 -17.00 -4.97 18.75
N ILE A 250 -16.88 -6.16 18.19
CA ILE A 250 -16.38 -7.36 18.88
C ILE A 250 -15.16 -7.82 18.10
N THR A 251 -14.00 -7.89 18.73
CA THR A 251 -12.80 -8.48 18.13
C THR A 251 -12.62 -9.88 18.66
N LEU A 252 -12.76 -10.87 17.80
CA LEU A 252 -12.66 -12.28 18.09
C LEU A 252 -11.31 -12.79 17.59
N ARG A 253 -10.50 -13.38 18.48
CA ARG A 253 -9.22 -13.97 18.11
C ARG A 253 -9.33 -15.49 18.16
N VAL A 254 -9.00 -16.14 17.06
CA VAL A 254 -9.00 -17.61 16.99
C VAL A 254 -7.65 -18.21 17.38
N HIS A 255 -7.67 -19.51 17.76
CA HIS A 255 -6.47 -20.23 18.20
C HIS A 255 -5.44 -20.36 17.06
N ARG A 256 -5.86 -20.73 15.87
CA ARG A 256 -5.01 -21.02 14.70
C ARG A 256 -5.42 -20.16 13.51
N THR A 257 -4.47 -19.84 12.64
CA THR A 257 -4.76 -19.08 11.42
C THR A 257 -5.66 -19.85 10.45
N GLU A 258 -5.56 -21.17 10.46
CA GLU A 258 -6.38 -22.08 9.61
C GLU A 258 -7.86 -22.04 9.98
N ASP A 259 -8.16 -21.74 11.26
CA ASP A 259 -9.52 -21.69 11.79
C ASP A 259 -10.23 -20.36 11.50
N VAL A 260 -9.51 -19.34 10.98
CA VAL A 260 -10.07 -17.99 10.76
C VAL A 260 -11.24 -18.02 9.78
N ILE A 261 -11.06 -18.64 8.62
CA ILE A 261 -12.10 -18.68 7.59
C ILE A 261 -13.31 -19.50 8.04
N PRO A 262 -13.17 -20.75 8.56
CA PRO A 262 -14.30 -21.51 9.11
C PRO A 262 -15.01 -20.76 10.24
N ALA A 263 -14.27 -20.20 11.19
CA ALA A 263 -14.88 -19.45 12.28
C ALA A 263 -15.60 -18.19 11.81
N SER A 264 -15.07 -17.47 10.79
CA SER A 264 -15.74 -16.30 10.23
C SER A 264 -17.08 -16.65 9.58
N GLN A 265 -17.18 -17.81 8.93
CA GLN A 265 -18.44 -18.28 8.36
C GLN A 265 -19.47 -18.59 9.46
N LEU A 266 -19.05 -19.31 10.53
CA LEU A 266 -19.92 -19.57 11.68
C LEU A 266 -20.41 -18.28 12.34
N ILE A 267 -19.55 -17.26 12.47
CA ILE A 267 -19.93 -15.96 13.02
C ILE A 267 -20.96 -15.25 12.12
N LYS A 268 -20.72 -15.23 10.79
CA LYS A 268 -21.65 -14.66 9.82
C LYS A 268 -23.00 -15.36 9.88
N ASP A 269 -23.01 -16.70 9.95
CA ASP A 269 -24.23 -17.48 10.05
C ASP A 269 -24.99 -17.23 11.37
N ALA A 270 -24.27 -17.10 12.48
CA ALA A 270 -24.86 -16.79 13.80
C ALA A 270 -25.48 -15.37 13.84
N LEU A 271 -24.91 -14.44 13.07
CA LEU A 271 -25.35 -13.03 13.02
C LEU A 271 -26.25 -12.72 11.81
N ARG A 272 -26.80 -13.74 11.12
CA ARG A 272 -27.68 -13.57 9.96
C ARG A 272 -28.90 -12.68 10.21
N VAL A 273 -29.35 -12.54 11.46
CA VAL A 273 -30.44 -11.64 11.85
C VAL A 273 -30.14 -10.17 11.49
N HIS A 274 -28.87 -9.82 11.33
CA HIS A 274 -28.41 -8.48 10.97
C HIS A 274 -28.35 -8.23 9.46
N ASP A 275 -28.44 -9.28 8.63
CA ASP A 275 -28.36 -9.14 7.15
C ASP A 275 -29.50 -8.27 6.61
N ASP A 276 -30.73 -8.48 7.09
CA ASP A 276 -31.90 -7.69 6.68
C ASP A 276 -31.82 -6.24 7.17
N LYS A 277 -31.15 -5.99 8.30
CA LYS A 277 -30.99 -4.67 8.91
C LYS A 277 -29.77 -3.92 8.38
N MET A 278 -28.82 -4.61 7.77
CA MET A 278 -27.53 -4.08 7.31
C MET A 278 -26.80 -3.28 8.40
N ASP A 279 -26.90 -3.73 9.65
CA ASP A 279 -26.38 -3.01 10.82
C ASP A 279 -25.14 -3.64 11.45
N VAL A 280 -24.66 -4.76 10.89
CA VAL A 280 -23.42 -5.43 11.31
C VAL A 280 -22.58 -5.80 10.09
N ASP A 281 -21.28 -5.58 10.18
CA ASP A 281 -20.28 -5.96 9.18
C ASP A 281 -19.19 -6.83 9.81
N THR A 282 -18.76 -7.87 9.09
CA THR A 282 -17.70 -8.77 9.56
C THR A 282 -16.48 -8.65 8.68
N VAL A 283 -15.38 -8.22 9.26
CA VAL A 283 -14.11 -8.03 8.58
C VAL A 283 -13.11 -9.09 9.03
N VAL A 284 -12.54 -9.77 8.04
CA VAL A 284 -11.54 -10.82 8.24
C VAL A 284 -10.21 -10.34 7.66
N PRO A 285 -9.25 -9.87 8.50
CA PRO A 285 -7.96 -9.37 8.01
C PRO A 285 -7.20 -10.37 7.14
N LEU A 286 -7.36 -11.68 7.38
CA LEU A 286 -6.75 -12.72 6.58
C LEU A 286 -7.28 -12.71 5.14
N GLU A 287 -8.59 -12.60 4.93
CA GLU A 287 -9.20 -12.48 3.59
C GLU A 287 -8.70 -11.22 2.86
N LEU A 288 -8.59 -10.11 3.59
CA LEU A 288 -8.04 -8.87 3.03
C LEU A 288 -6.57 -9.01 2.62
N LEU A 289 -5.76 -9.75 3.38
CA LEU A 289 -4.37 -10.05 3.01
C LEU A 289 -4.29 -10.88 1.72
N GLU A 290 -5.15 -11.87 1.56
CA GLU A 290 -5.22 -12.69 0.34
C GLU A 290 -5.69 -11.87 -0.87
N GLN A 291 -6.69 -11.03 -0.67
CA GLN A 291 -7.16 -10.09 -1.69
C GLN A 291 -6.06 -9.08 -2.08
N ALA A 292 -5.32 -8.55 -1.11
CA ALA A 292 -4.19 -7.66 -1.38
C ALA A 292 -3.09 -8.34 -2.20
N LYS A 293 -2.79 -9.63 -1.94
CA LYS A 293 -1.85 -10.41 -2.75
C LYS A 293 -2.33 -10.59 -4.19
N THR A 294 -3.61 -10.90 -4.38
CA THR A 294 -4.21 -11.06 -5.72
C THR A 294 -4.20 -9.74 -6.48
N THR A 295 -4.59 -8.65 -5.82
CA THR A 295 -4.54 -7.30 -6.39
C THR A 295 -3.10 -6.91 -6.79
N ARG A 296 -2.10 -7.24 -5.94
CA ARG A 296 -0.69 -7.04 -6.28
C ARG A 296 -0.29 -7.76 -7.57
N LEU A 297 -0.69 -9.03 -7.73
CA LEU A 297 -0.41 -9.79 -8.95
C LEU A 297 -1.04 -9.13 -10.19
N MET A 298 -2.29 -8.68 -10.09
CA MET A 298 -2.94 -7.93 -11.17
C MET A 298 -2.16 -6.66 -11.53
N PHE A 299 -1.76 -5.85 -10.53
CA PHE A 299 -0.94 -4.66 -10.76
C PHE A 299 0.39 -5.00 -11.44
N MET A 300 1.09 -6.05 -11.00
CA MET A 300 2.34 -6.49 -11.64
C MET A 300 2.13 -6.85 -13.12
N VAL A 301 1.04 -7.53 -13.46
CA VAL A 301 0.71 -7.87 -14.85
C VAL A 301 0.43 -6.61 -15.67
N PHE A 302 -0.42 -5.69 -15.17
CA PHE A 302 -0.72 -4.43 -15.87
C PHE A 302 0.53 -3.58 -16.08
N MET A 303 1.36 -3.42 -15.04
CA MET A 303 2.60 -2.66 -15.14
C MET A 303 3.59 -3.32 -16.10
N GLY A 304 3.64 -4.66 -16.10
CA GLY A 304 4.41 -5.44 -17.05
C GLY A 304 3.97 -5.22 -18.51
N LEU A 305 2.67 -5.12 -18.78
CA LEU A 305 2.14 -4.80 -20.10
C LEU A 305 2.51 -3.39 -20.55
N ILE A 306 2.36 -2.39 -19.68
CA ILE A 306 2.75 -1.00 -19.98
C ILE A 306 4.25 -0.93 -20.29
N ALA A 307 5.06 -1.61 -19.48
CA ALA A 307 6.49 -1.72 -19.69
C ALA A 307 6.85 -2.39 -21.01
N ALA A 308 6.15 -3.48 -21.37
CA ALA A 308 6.33 -4.17 -22.65
C ALA A 308 6.04 -3.25 -23.84
N VAL A 309 4.95 -2.46 -23.79
CA VAL A 309 4.64 -1.46 -24.82
C VAL A 309 5.76 -0.42 -24.94
N SER A 310 6.25 0.10 -23.82
CA SER A 310 7.34 1.09 -23.82
C SER A 310 8.62 0.54 -24.43
N LEU A 311 8.99 -0.71 -24.09
CA LEU A 311 10.13 -1.40 -24.69
C LEU A 311 9.92 -1.72 -26.18
N LEU A 312 8.69 -2.03 -26.58
CA LEU A 312 8.33 -2.25 -27.99
C LEU A 312 8.55 -0.98 -28.81
N VAL A 313 8.12 0.17 -28.30
CA VAL A 313 8.37 1.48 -28.95
C VAL A 313 9.87 1.76 -29.06
N GLY A 314 10.64 1.51 -28.00
CA GLY A 314 12.10 1.58 -28.01
C GLY A 314 12.72 0.65 -29.05
N GLY A 315 12.22 -0.58 -29.17
CA GLY A 315 12.65 -1.57 -30.16
C GLY A 315 12.37 -1.14 -31.64
N ILE A 316 11.20 -0.57 -31.89
CA ILE A 316 10.87 0.02 -33.21
C ILE A 316 11.83 1.16 -33.52
N GLY A 317 12.20 1.98 -32.53
CA GLY A 317 13.23 3.00 -32.64
C GLY A 317 14.58 2.41 -33.08
N ILE A 318 15.02 1.31 -32.48
CA ILE A 318 16.25 0.58 -32.88
C ILE A 318 16.12 0.14 -34.33
N MET A 319 15.04 -0.51 -34.70
CA MET A 319 14.81 -1.03 -36.06
C MET A 319 14.90 0.08 -37.13
N ASN A 320 14.22 1.21 -36.90
CA ASN A 320 14.20 2.33 -37.82
C ASN A 320 15.59 2.96 -37.99
N ILE A 321 16.33 3.14 -36.89
CA ILE A 321 17.68 3.69 -36.94
C ILE A 321 18.65 2.74 -37.61
N MET A 322 18.52 1.45 -37.35
CA MET A 322 19.36 0.43 -38.02
C MET A 322 19.08 0.34 -39.52
N LEU A 323 17.82 0.46 -39.95
CA LEU A 323 17.47 0.52 -41.38
C LEU A 323 18.12 1.73 -42.03
N ALA A 324 18.08 2.90 -41.42
CA ALA A 324 18.76 4.09 -41.89
C ALA A 324 20.28 3.90 -41.99
N THR A 325 20.90 3.29 -40.97
CA THR A 325 22.34 2.97 -40.95
C THR A 325 22.73 1.99 -42.08
N VAL A 326 21.87 1.00 -42.34
CA VAL A 326 22.09 0.05 -43.44
C VAL A 326 22.06 0.76 -44.79
N THR A 327 21.13 1.69 -44.99
CA THR A 327 21.05 2.47 -46.23
C THR A 327 22.26 3.39 -46.43
N GLU A 328 22.72 4.09 -45.37
CA GLU A 328 23.92 4.92 -45.40
C GLU A 328 25.20 4.14 -45.71
N ARG A 329 25.29 2.89 -45.25
CA ARG A 329 26.46 2.01 -45.40
C ARG A 329 26.32 1.02 -46.56
N THR A 330 25.36 1.24 -47.47
CA THR A 330 25.06 0.33 -48.57
C THR A 330 26.30 0.00 -49.38
N ARG A 331 27.11 1.00 -49.77
CA ARG A 331 28.34 0.84 -50.55
C ARG A 331 29.41 0.05 -49.76
N GLU A 332 29.61 0.31 -48.52
CA GLU A 332 30.55 -0.43 -47.68
C GLU A 332 30.17 -1.92 -47.56
N ILE A 333 28.88 -2.20 -47.34
CA ILE A 333 28.34 -3.56 -47.29
C ILE A 333 28.53 -4.26 -48.63
N GLY A 334 28.27 -3.56 -49.74
CA GLY A 334 28.43 -4.05 -51.12
C GLY A 334 29.90 -4.45 -51.38
N ILE A 335 30.85 -3.60 -51.01
CA ILE A 335 32.30 -3.89 -51.19
C ILE A 335 32.66 -5.14 -50.35
N ARG A 336 32.30 -5.25 -49.10
CA ARG A 336 32.58 -6.43 -48.29
C ARG A 336 32.00 -7.71 -48.85
N ARG A 337 30.76 -7.63 -49.41
CA ARG A 337 30.07 -8.76 -50.07
C ARG A 337 30.78 -9.16 -51.37
N ALA A 338 31.21 -8.20 -52.18
CA ALA A 338 31.94 -8.44 -53.41
C ALA A 338 33.33 -9.09 -53.12
N LEU A 339 33.97 -8.77 -52.01
CA LEU A 339 35.21 -9.38 -51.54
C LEU A 339 35.02 -10.76 -50.89
N GLY A 340 33.77 -11.32 -50.91
CA GLY A 340 33.47 -12.68 -50.45
C GLY A 340 33.07 -12.80 -48.98
N ALA A 341 32.70 -11.72 -48.30
CA ALA A 341 32.21 -11.81 -46.92
C ALA A 341 30.91 -12.65 -46.83
N ARG A 342 30.88 -13.62 -45.93
CA ARG A 342 29.71 -14.47 -45.67
C ARG A 342 28.56 -13.64 -45.08
N ARG A 343 27.31 -13.92 -45.49
CA ARG A 343 26.08 -13.27 -44.98
C ARG A 343 26.02 -13.28 -43.45
N SER A 344 26.39 -14.41 -42.84
CA SER A 344 26.39 -14.55 -41.36
C SER A 344 27.32 -13.58 -40.65
N LYS A 345 28.45 -13.19 -41.29
CA LYS A 345 29.39 -12.18 -40.74
C LYS A 345 28.77 -10.80 -40.72
N ILE A 346 28.01 -10.43 -41.76
CA ILE A 346 27.30 -9.14 -41.82
C ILE A 346 26.17 -9.11 -40.81
N ILE A 347 25.36 -10.17 -40.72
CA ILE A 347 24.30 -10.29 -39.73
C ILE A 347 24.88 -10.16 -38.32
N SER A 348 25.94 -10.91 -38.00
CA SER A 348 26.54 -10.85 -36.68
C SER A 348 27.09 -9.48 -36.32
N GLN A 349 27.64 -8.74 -37.30
CA GLN A 349 28.17 -7.39 -37.09
C GLN A 349 27.04 -6.43 -36.64
N PHE A 350 25.94 -6.36 -37.41
CA PHE A 350 24.83 -5.48 -37.11
C PHE A 350 24.09 -5.91 -35.82
N LEU A 351 23.99 -7.24 -35.57
CA LEU A 351 23.36 -7.75 -34.36
C LEU A 351 24.19 -7.39 -33.11
N VAL A 352 25.52 -7.49 -33.16
CA VAL A 352 26.40 -7.05 -32.07
C VAL A 352 26.25 -5.56 -31.80
N GLU A 353 26.09 -4.74 -32.85
CA GLU A 353 25.85 -3.30 -32.73
C GLU A 353 24.55 -2.99 -31.96
N THR A 354 23.43 -3.66 -32.30
CA THR A 354 22.15 -3.49 -31.61
C THR A 354 22.19 -4.03 -30.18
N ILE A 355 22.81 -5.17 -29.95
CA ILE A 355 22.99 -5.74 -28.61
C ILE A 355 23.80 -4.78 -27.72
N THR A 356 24.88 -4.20 -28.27
CA THR A 356 25.72 -3.24 -27.52
C THR A 356 24.91 -2.00 -27.11
N LEU A 357 24.08 -1.45 -28.01
CA LEU A 357 23.17 -0.34 -27.71
C LEU A 357 22.17 -0.72 -26.61
N SER A 358 21.62 -1.93 -26.70
CA SER A 358 20.66 -2.42 -25.71
C SER A 358 21.28 -2.66 -24.33
N ILE A 359 22.51 -3.15 -24.30
CA ILE A 359 23.27 -3.30 -23.06
C ILE A 359 23.53 -1.93 -22.41
N ILE A 360 24.01 -0.96 -23.20
CA ILE A 360 24.28 0.40 -22.69
C ILE A 360 22.98 1.04 -22.18
N GLY A 361 21.91 1.02 -23.00
CA GLY A 361 20.60 1.55 -22.61
C GLY A 361 20.02 0.84 -21.40
N GLY A 362 20.16 -0.49 -21.34
CA GLY A 362 19.75 -1.31 -20.23
C GLY A 362 20.48 -0.97 -18.91
N ILE A 363 21.82 -0.85 -18.97
CA ILE A 363 22.63 -0.48 -17.77
C ILE A 363 22.23 0.91 -17.27
N VAL A 364 22.19 1.90 -18.18
CA VAL A 364 21.79 3.28 -17.80
C VAL A 364 20.36 3.30 -17.28
N GLY A 365 19.45 2.51 -17.89
CA GLY A 365 18.08 2.35 -17.43
C GLY A 365 17.96 1.72 -16.05
N VAL A 366 18.76 0.70 -15.75
CA VAL A 366 18.86 0.09 -14.42
C VAL A 366 19.38 1.10 -13.40
N LEU A 367 20.46 1.80 -13.70
CA LEU A 367 21.02 2.81 -12.80
C LEU A 367 20.01 3.90 -12.48
N ALA A 368 19.30 4.40 -13.48
CA ALA A 368 18.20 5.36 -13.27
C ALA A 368 17.01 4.73 -12.53
N GLY A 369 16.68 3.47 -12.81
CA GLY A 369 15.65 2.71 -12.09
C GLY A 369 15.92 2.63 -10.59
N LEU A 370 17.18 2.45 -10.20
CA LEU A 370 17.59 2.40 -8.79
C LEU A 370 17.46 3.74 -8.06
N THR A 371 17.36 4.86 -8.75
CA THR A 371 17.15 6.18 -8.12
C THR A 371 15.69 6.41 -7.71
N CYS A 372 14.76 5.52 -8.07
CA CYS A 372 13.31 5.65 -7.79
C CYS A 372 12.99 5.97 -6.32
N PRO A 373 13.46 5.24 -5.30
CA PRO A 373 13.14 5.52 -3.90
C PRO A 373 13.65 6.90 -3.47
N TRP A 374 14.84 7.29 -3.92
CA TRP A 374 15.41 8.59 -3.60
C TRP A 374 14.59 9.75 -4.22
N PHE A 375 14.20 9.61 -5.49
CA PHE A 375 13.40 10.63 -6.18
C PHE A 375 12.03 10.83 -5.54
N ILE A 376 11.35 9.74 -5.18
CA ILE A 376 10.00 9.82 -4.61
C ILE A 376 10.05 10.36 -3.18
N THR A 377 11.01 9.94 -2.37
CA THR A 377 11.14 10.42 -0.98
C THR A 377 11.48 11.92 -0.93
N HIS A 378 12.51 12.35 -1.69
CA HIS A 378 12.90 13.76 -1.73
C HIS A 378 11.89 14.63 -2.47
N GLY A 379 11.29 14.11 -3.54
CA GLY A 379 10.21 14.79 -4.26
C GLY A 379 8.99 15.05 -3.37
N ARG A 380 8.62 14.08 -2.53
CA ARG A 380 7.56 14.24 -1.55
C ARG A 380 7.88 15.31 -0.51
N ASP A 381 9.12 15.32 0.01
CA ASP A 381 9.54 16.30 1.01
C ASP A 381 9.53 17.73 0.41
N LEU A 382 9.95 17.88 -0.85
CA LEU A 382 9.89 19.14 -1.58
C LEU A 382 8.44 19.59 -1.84
N LEU A 383 7.58 18.67 -2.32
CA LEU A 383 6.16 18.95 -2.56
C LEU A 383 5.42 19.27 -1.26
N GLY A 384 5.75 18.61 -0.16
CA GLY A 384 5.19 18.87 1.17
C GLY A 384 5.48 20.28 1.69
N THR A 385 6.58 20.90 1.26
CA THR A 385 6.88 22.30 1.60
C THR A 385 6.11 23.29 0.75
N VAL A 386 5.79 22.95 -0.51
CA VAL A 386 5.14 23.85 -1.50
C VAL A 386 3.61 23.69 -1.51
N LEU A 387 3.10 22.47 -1.35
CA LEU A 387 1.69 22.11 -1.53
C LEU A 387 1.09 21.47 -0.26
N LYS A 388 1.37 22.04 0.91
CA LYS A 388 1.02 21.46 2.22
C LYS A 388 -0.47 21.12 2.35
N GLU A 389 -1.38 22.02 1.98
CA GLU A 389 -2.83 21.80 2.08
C GLU A 389 -3.35 20.64 1.21
N GLN A 390 -2.75 20.44 0.03
CA GLN A 390 -3.15 19.37 -0.89
C GLN A 390 -2.56 18.01 -0.47
N MET A 391 -1.38 18.03 0.13
CA MET A 391 -0.73 16.83 0.66
C MET A 391 -1.45 16.31 1.91
N ASP A 392 -1.91 17.18 2.79
CA ASP A 392 -2.68 16.80 4.00
C ASP A 392 -4.04 16.14 3.66
N ALA A 393 -4.55 16.36 2.44
CA ALA A 393 -5.76 15.70 1.94
C ALA A 393 -5.51 14.26 1.42
N LEU A 394 -4.24 13.86 1.23
CA LEU A 394 -3.92 12.52 0.74
C LEU A 394 -4.02 11.47 1.86
N PRO A 395 -4.46 10.24 1.54
CA PRO A 395 -4.48 9.16 2.52
C PRO A 395 -3.09 8.89 3.11
N ALA A 396 -3.02 8.61 4.40
CA ALA A 396 -1.77 8.31 5.11
C ALA A 396 -0.99 7.13 4.49
N SER A 397 -1.68 6.20 3.83
CA SER A 397 -1.08 5.08 3.08
C SER A 397 -0.22 5.54 1.90
N VAL A 398 -0.62 6.64 1.24
CA VAL A 398 0.15 7.22 0.12
C VAL A 398 1.30 8.06 0.65
N MET A 399 1.04 8.79 1.75
CA MET A 399 2.05 9.63 2.40
C MET A 399 3.22 8.83 2.98
N ASN A 400 2.95 7.66 3.55
CA ASN A 400 3.95 6.82 4.20
C ASN A 400 4.57 5.77 3.28
N MET A 401 4.13 5.71 2.01
CA MET A 401 4.64 4.75 1.05
C MET A 401 6.11 5.03 0.74
N VAL A 402 6.95 4.00 0.89
CA VAL A 402 8.33 4.01 0.45
C VAL A 402 8.46 3.03 -0.71
N PRO A 403 8.80 3.49 -1.94
CA PRO A 403 9.01 2.59 -3.06
C PRO A 403 10.08 1.56 -2.73
N THR A 404 9.78 0.29 -2.95
CA THR A 404 10.68 -0.81 -2.62
C THR A 404 11.14 -1.49 -3.91
N ILE A 405 12.45 -1.47 -4.17
CA ILE A 405 13.01 -2.12 -5.35
C ILE A 405 12.88 -3.63 -5.19
N VAL A 406 12.27 -4.27 -6.18
CA VAL A 406 12.17 -5.73 -6.26
C VAL A 406 13.44 -6.26 -6.91
N PRO A 407 14.34 -7.00 -6.20
CA PRO A 407 15.64 -7.38 -6.74
C PRO A 407 15.56 -8.16 -8.06
N ILE A 408 14.53 -8.99 -8.21
CA ILE A 408 14.31 -9.80 -9.43
C ILE A 408 13.90 -8.95 -10.63
N SER A 409 13.39 -7.73 -10.44
CA SER A 409 13.02 -6.83 -11.54
C SER A 409 14.23 -6.36 -12.34
N ILE A 410 15.40 -6.24 -11.71
CA ILE A 410 16.63 -5.76 -12.33
C ILE A 410 17.11 -6.72 -13.44
N PRO A 411 17.39 -8.01 -13.15
CA PRO A 411 17.83 -8.94 -14.19
C PRO A 411 16.74 -9.19 -15.26
N ILE A 412 15.47 -9.16 -14.89
CA ILE A 412 14.38 -9.31 -15.85
C ILE A 412 14.32 -8.12 -16.82
N ALA A 413 14.30 -6.89 -16.32
CA ALA A 413 14.24 -5.69 -17.15
C ALA A 413 15.46 -5.57 -18.06
N PHE A 414 16.66 -5.86 -17.54
CA PHE A 414 17.89 -5.91 -18.33
C PHE A 414 17.84 -7.01 -19.39
N GLY A 415 17.45 -8.23 -19.03
CA GLY A 415 17.31 -9.35 -19.98
C GLY A 415 16.33 -9.05 -21.11
N ILE A 416 15.16 -8.45 -20.79
CA ILE A 416 14.19 -8.04 -21.79
C ILE A 416 14.77 -6.94 -22.70
N SER A 417 15.53 -5.97 -22.18
CA SER A 417 16.16 -4.93 -23.02
C SER A 417 17.10 -5.52 -24.07
N VAL A 418 17.91 -6.51 -23.68
CA VAL A 418 18.80 -7.22 -24.58
C VAL A 418 18.01 -8.03 -25.62
N LEU A 419 16.94 -8.72 -25.16
CA LEU A 419 16.05 -9.47 -26.06
C LEU A 419 15.40 -8.56 -27.11
N VAL A 420 14.93 -7.39 -26.72
CA VAL A 420 14.38 -6.37 -27.64
C VAL A 420 15.42 -5.95 -28.67
N GLY A 421 16.66 -5.68 -28.24
CA GLY A 421 17.75 -5.38 -29.16
C GLY A 421 18.03 -6.47 -30.17
N VAL A 422 17.96 -7.73 -29.76
CA VAL A 422 18.13 -8.88 -30.68
C VAL A 422 16.94 -8.97 -31.66
N VAL A 423 15.71 -8.98 -31.14
CA VAL A 423 14.50 -9.15 -31.97
C VAL A 423 14.38 -8.05 -33.02
N PHE A 424 14.49 -6.79 -32.63
CA PHE A 424 14.36 -5.65 -33.54
C PHE A 424 15.62 -5.40 -34.38
N GLY A 425 16.79 -5.92 -33.99
CA GLY A 425 18.03 -5.87 -34.75
C GLY A 425 18.13 -6.94 -35.85
N ILE A 426 17.43 -8.07 -35.71
CA ILE A 426 17.50 -9.18 -36.68
C ILE A 426 17.02 -8.76 -38.06
N TYR A 427 15.89 -8.07 -38.15
CA TYR A 427 15.30 -7.69 -39.44
C TYR A 427 16.23 -6.78 -40.27
N PRO A 428 16.75 -5.63 -39.77
CA PRO A 428 17.69 -4.80 -40.53
C PRO A 428 19.00 -5.52 -40.83
N ALA A 429 19.51 -6.38 -39.93
CA ALA A 429 20.71 -7.16 -40.17
C ALA A 429 20.58 -8.17 -41.33
N ILE A 430 19.42 -8.85 -41.43
CA ILE A 430 19.12 -9.75 -42.53
C ILE A 430 18.99 -8.94 -43.84
N ARG A 431 18.35 -7.79 -43.83
CA ARG A 431 18.20 -6.92 -44.99
C ARG A 431 19.56 -6.47 -45.52
N ALA A 432 20.47 -6.03 -44.64
CA ALA A 432 21.83 -5.69 -44.98
C ALA A 432 22.62 -6.86 -45.64
N ALA A 433 22.47 -8.07 -45.09
CA ALA A 433 23.16 -9.27 -45.61
C ALA A 433 22.62 -9.79 -46.96
N ARG A 434 21.38 -9.43 -47.31
CA ARG A 434 20.74 -9.84 -48.58
C ARG A 434 20.95 -8.84 -49.71
N MET A 435 21.58 -7.68 -49.49
CA MET A 435 21.86 -6.72 -50.55
C MET A 435 22.66 -7.32 -51.68
N ASP A 436 22.29 -6.97 -52.90
CA ASP A 436 23.06 -7.32 -54.06
C ASP A 436 24.31 -6.44 -54.16
N PRO A 437 25.54 -7.03 -54.26
CA PRO A 437 26.78 -6.26 -54.35
C PRO A 437 26.81 -5.34 -55.57
N ILE A 438 26.17 -5.74 -56.71
CA ILE A 438 26.17 -4.96 -57.95
C ILE A 438 25.30 -3.71 -57.80
N GLU A 439 24.09 -3.86 -57.27
CA GLU A 439 23.21 -2.71 -56.98
C GLU A 439 23.79 -1.77 -55.94
N ALA A 440 24.41 -2.33 -54.89
CA ALA A 440 25.02 -1.55 -53.81
C ALA A 440 26.21 -0.69 -54.28
N LEU A 441 26.92 -1.09 -55.34
CA LEU A 441 28.02 -0.33 -55.90
C LEU A 441 27.55 0.67 -56.98
N ARG A 442 26.30 0.53 -57.49
CA ARG A 442 25.71 1.41 -58.53
C ARG A 442 24.94 2.59 -57.95
N HIS A 443 24.59 2.54 -56.64
CA HIS A 443 23.98 3.67 -55.94
C HIS A 443 25.05 4.74 -55.68
N GLU A 444 24.87 5.90 -56.32
CA GLU A 444 25.55 7.16 -56.01
C GLU A 444 25.00 7.79 -54.72
#